data_84dc24459d828afcb0ecbc63302de9f3
#
_entry.id   84dc24459d828afcb0ecbc63302de9f3
#
_cell.length_a   1.000
_cell.length_b   1.000
_cell.length_c   1.000
_cell.angle_alpha   90.00
_cell.angle_beta   90.00
_cell.angle_gamma   90.00
#
_symmetry.space_group_name_H-M   'P 1'
#
loop_
_entity.id
_entity.type
_entity.pdbx_description
1 polymer ?
#
loop_
_entity_poly.entity_id
_entity_poly.type
_entity_poly.pdbx_seq_one_letter_code
_entity_poly.pdbx_strand_id
1 'polypeptide(L)'
;MKNSSSKKRLILLSVGATVIAAVAAVQAGAIGSAVPIRGTNTFCLTSEAARALAEQKVEVGPIAPATASGNCVTLQGTGSLAPDVTSGEGTLTGGVRFTGGGHRLDVTNLQGHIRFGEGSTTADLAQDGGPVTNVDFLHWPISLGRVSMTPTTASMKDNPVTLTATGTAAFARAFGAGPTPGNTPLWLYEGKGELSNPFRSPAKP
;
A
#
# COMPACT_ATOMS: atom_id res chain seq x y z
N MET A 1 -58.81 -28.76 -48.12
CA MET A 1 -59.45 -28.18 -46.93
C MET A 1 -58.39 -27.83 -46.00
N LYS A 2 -58.06 -26.53 -45.85
CA LYS A 2 -58.29 -25.64 -44.71
C LYS A 2 -57.66 -26.17 -43.41
N ASN A 3 -56.67 -25.54 -42.72
CA ASN A 3 -56.69 -24.21 -42.11
C ASN A 3 -55.29 -23.90 -41.70
N SER A 4 -54.70 -22.77 -41.88
CA SER A 4 -54.88 -21.45 -41.27
C SER A 4 -54.51 -21.35 -39.80
N SER A 5 -53.57 -20.50 -39.59
CA SER A 5 -53.43 -19.61 -38.42
C SER A 5 -52.77 -20.14 -37.15
N SER A 6 -51.58 -19.70 -36.91
CA SER A 6 -51.29 -18.93 -35.73
C SER A 6 -49.87 -18.34 -35.74
N LYS A 7 -49.67 -17.28 -36.49
CA LYS A 7 -48.62 -16.29 -36.27
C LYS A 7 -49.19 -15.25 -35.32
N LYS A 8 -48.98 -15.36 -34.03
CA LYS A 8 -49.10 -14.27 -33.02
C LYS A 8 -48.74 -14.83 -31.67
N ARG A 9 -47.53 -14.70 -31.26
CA ARG A 9 -47.07 -14.58 -29.86
C ARG A 9 -45.56 -14.70 -29.81
N LEU A 10 -44.89 -13.64 -30.20
CA LEU A 10 -43.45 -13.48 -29.87
C LEU A 10 -43.04 -12.02 -30.01
N ILE A 11 -43.70 -11.14 -29.29
CA ILE A 11 -43.25 -9.76 -29.06
C ILE A 11 -43.81 -9.36 -27.69
N LEU A 12 -43.13 -9.69 -26.58
CA LEU A 12 -43.39 -9.09 -25.27
C LEU A 12 -42.46 -9.68 -24.20
N LEU A 13 -41.14 -9.78 -24.48
CA LEU A 13 -40.16 -10.19 -23.44
C LEU A 13 -38.79 -9.54 -23.61
N SER A 14 -38.71 -8.35 -24.21
CA SER A 14 -37.39 -7.68 -24.37
C SER A 14 -37.30 -6.28 -23.76
N VAL A 15 -38.29 -5.84 -22.97
CA VAL A 15 -38.26 -4.50 -22.34
C VAL A 15 -37.98 -4.54 -20.84
N GLY A 16 -38.04 -5.73 -20.22
CA GLY A 16 -37.83 -5.86 -18.75
C GLY A 16 -36.42 -6.04 -18.27
N ALA A 17 -35.45 -6.39 -19.15
CA ALA A 17 -34.09 -6.75 -18.72
C ALA A 17 -33.11 -5.57 -18.68
N THR A 18 -33.40 -4.48 -19.37
CA THR A 18 -32.47 -3.33 -19.46
C THR A 18 -32.60 -2.32 -18.33
N VAL A 19 -33.71 -2.32 -17.60
CA VAL A 19 -33.91 -1.36 -16.49
C VAL A 19 -33.27 -1.84 -15.17
N ILE A 20 -33.15 -3.14 -14.98
CA ILE A 20 -32.56 -3.71 -13.73
C ILE A 20 -31.03 -3.57 -13.73
N ALA A 21 -30.38 -3.62 -14.90
CA ALA A 21 -28.92 -3.46 -15.01
C ALA A 21 -28.46 -2.01 -14.75
N ALA A 22 -29.28 -1.01 -15.07
CA ALA A 22 -28.95 0.41 -14.84
C ALA A 22 -29.08 0.81 -13.37
N VAL A 23 -30.00 0.21 -12.61
CA VAL A 23 -30.17 0.51 -11.18
C VAL A 23 -29.07 -0.16 -10.33
N ALA A 24 -28.60 -1.35 -10.73
CA ALA A 24 -27.49 -2.03 -10.05
C ALA A 24 -26.13 -1.30 -10.26
N ALA A 25 -25.92 -0.69 -11.43
CA ALA A 25 -24.69 0.07 -11.71
C ALA A 25 -24.62 1.39 -10.94
N VAL A 26 -25.75 2.03 -10.63
CA VAL A 26 -25.78 3.27 -9.84
C VAL A 26 -25.59 3.01 -8.35
N GLN A 27 -26.01 1.85 -7.82
CA GLN A 27 -25.78 1.49 -6.43
C GLN A 27 -24.38 0.93 -6.17
N ALA A 28 -23.74 0.28 -7.14
CA ALA A 28 -22.34 -0.17 -7.01
C ALA A 28 -21.33 0.98 -7.05
N GLY A 29 -21.67 2.14 -7.58
CA GLY A 29 -20.82 3.33 -7.62
C GLY A 29 -20.92 4.24 -6.37
N ALA A 30 -21.85 3.98 -5.45
CA ALA A 30 -22.11 4.84 -4.31
C ALA A 30 -21.61 4.26 -2.97
N ILE A 31 -21.23 2.98 -2.93
CA ILE A 31 -20.70 2.33 -1.72
C ILE A 31 -19.19 2.15 -1.89
N GLY A 32 -18.40 3.10 -1.32
CA GLY A 32 -16.97 2.92 -1.14
C GLY A 32 -16.06 3.41 -2.25
N SER A 33 -16.37 4.53 -2.90
CA SER A 33 -15.37 5.20 -3.74
C SER A 33 -14.15 5.53 -2.89
N ALA A 34 -13.00 4.96 -3.24
CA ALA A 34 -11.75 5.25 -2.56
C ALA A 34 -11.47 6.76 -2.61
N VAL A 35 -11.14 7.33 -1.46
CA VAL A 35 -10.88 8.77 -1.30
C VAL A 35 -9.39 9.01 -1.51
N PRO A 36 -9.00 9.98 -2.36
CA PRO A 36 -7.59 10.32 -2.51
C PRO A 36 -6.98 10.76 -1.17
N ILE A 37 -5.79 10.25 -0.89
CA ILE A 37 -5.02 10.56 0.33
C ILE A 37 -3.63 11.03 -0.06
N ARG A 38 -3.11 12.02 0.68
CA ARG A 38 -1.73 12.49 0.57
C ARG A 38 -1.15 12.68 1.96
N GLY A 39 0.09 12.27 2.16
CA GLY A 39 0.68 12.44 3.49
C GLY A 39 2.07 11.89 3.64
N THR A 40 2.45 11.66 4.89
CA THR A 40 3.76 11.15 5.29
C THR A 40 3.65 9.71 5.79
N ASN A 41 4.69 8.95 5.51
CA ASN A 41 4.83 7.54 5.89
C ASN A 41 6.20 7.39 6.55
N THR A 42 6.21 7.12 7.85
CA THR A 42 7.43 7.01 8.65
C THR A 42 7.64 5.56 9.06
N PHE A 43 8.82 5.05 8.81
CA PHE A 43 9.28 3.71 9.14
C PHE A 43 10.40 3.82 10.16
N CYS A 44 10.13 3.44 11.41
CA CYS A 44 11.10 3.45 12.49
C CYS A 44 11.60 2.03 12.76
N LEU A 45 12.90 1.78 12.72
CA LEU A 45 13.46 0.49 13.09
C LEU A 45 12.99 0.07 14.49
N THR A 46 12.57 -1.17 14.63
CA THR A 46 12.38 -1.74 15.97
C THR A 46 13.70 -1.82 16.68
N SER A 47 13.69 -1.84 18.02
CA SER A 47 14.93 -1.95 18.81
C SER A 47 15.71 -3.23 18.46
N GLU A 48 14.98 -4.30 18.16
CA GLU A 48 15.56 -5.59 17.77
C GLU A 48 16.19 -5.53 16.39
N ALA A 49 15.52 -4.92 15.42
CA ALA A 49 16.06 -4.69 14.09
C ALA A 49 17.30 -3.76 14.12
N ALA A 50 17.22 -2.67 14.87
CA ALA A 50 18.34 -1.74 15.02
C ALA A 50 19.58 -2.44 15.58
N ARG A 51 19.41 -3.31 16.60
CA ARG A 51 20.48 -4.11 17.16
C ARG A 51 21.05 -5.11 16.15
N ALA A 52 20.18 -5.88 15.47
CA ALA A 52 20.63 -6.88 14.51
C ALA A 52 21.37 -6.26 13.31
N LEU A 53 20.93 -5.10 12.83
CA LEU A 53 21.63 -4.35 11.77
C LEU A 53 22.97 -3.81 12.25
N ALA A 54 23.05 -3.31 13.49
CA ALA A 54 24.32 -2.83 14.08
C ALA A 54 25.33 -3.98 14.23
N GLU A 55 24.90 -5.16 14.68
CA GLU A 55 25.74 -6.37 14.77
C GLU A 55 26.30 -6.78 13.39
N GLN A 56 25.49 -6.62 12.33
CA GLN A 56 25.88 -6.86 10.93
C GLN A 56 26.66 -5.68 10.32
N LYS A 57 26.82 -4.57 11.04
CA LYS A 57 27.42 -3.32 10.56
C LYS A 57 26.70 -2.77 9.32
N VAL A 58 25.38 -2.89 9.30
CA VAL A 58 24.52 -2.35 8.25
C VAL A 58 23.88 -1.06 8.75
N GLU A 59 24.11 0.01 8.02
CA GLU A 59 23.51 1.33 8.24
C GLU A 59 22.28 1.49 7.37
N VAL A 60 21.30 2.26 7.87
CA VAL A 60 20.06 2.59 7.16
C VAL A 60 20.00 4.09 6.94
N GLY A 61 19.75 4.49 5.71
CA GLY A 61 19.62 5.90 5.32
C GLY A 61 18.51 6.15 4.33
N PRO A 62 18.14 7.43 4.14
CA PRO A 62 17.12 7.81 3.17
C PRO A 62 17.70 7.89 1.76
N ILE A 63 16.86 7.62 0.75
CA ILE A 63 17.09 8.00 -0.64
C ILE A 63 16.14 9.18 -0.94
N ALA A 64 16.71 10.31 -1.33
CA ALA A 64 15.94 11.53 -1.60
C ALA A 64 14.74 11.29 -2.53
N PRO A 65 13.60 11.97 -2.28
CA PRO A 65 13.35 13.03 -1.31
C PRO A 65 12.97 12.55 0.10
N ALA A 66 13.12 11.24 0.44
CA ALA A 66 12.94 10.77 1.79
C ALA A 66 13.93 11.46 2.76
N THR A 67 13.54 11.56 4.02
CA THR A 67 14.36 12.15 5.10
C THR A 67 14.53 11.14 6.23
N ALA A 68 15.57 11.31 7.04
CA ALA A 68 15.79 10.47 8.23
C ALA A 68 15.90 11.31 9.50
N SER A 69 15.45 10.73 10.62
CA SER A 69 15.61 11.28 11.97
C SER A 69 15.73 10.11 12.95
N GLY A 70 16.87 10.00 13.63
CA GLY A 70 17.18 8.86 14.46
C GLY A 70 17.11 7.54 13.67
N ASN A 71 16.36 6.58 14.17
CA ASN A 71 16.16 5.28 13.52
C ASN A 71 14.96 5.25 12.54
N CYS A 72 14.44 6.41 12.16
CA CYS A 72 13.25 6.51 11.33
C CYS A 72 13.58 7.11 9.97
N VAL A 73 12.93 6.59 8.92
CA VAL A 73 12.93 7.16 7.57
C VAL A 73 11.50 7.58 7.23
N THR A 74 11.33 8.82 6.75
CA THR A 74 10.04 9.39 6.37
C THR A 74 9.98 9.64 4.87
N LEU A 75 8.94 9.09 4.24
CA LEU A 75 8.65 9.23 2.82
C LEU A 75 7.32 10.00 2.64
N GLN A 76 7.24 10.77 1.57
CA GLN A 76 5.96 11.34 1.13
C GLN A 76 5.18 10.29 0.36
N GLY A 77 3.86 10.29 0.51
CA GLY A 77 2.99 9.34 -0.19
C GLY A 77 1.73 9.97 -0.73
N THR A 78 1.24 9.38 -1.81
CA THR A 78 -0.07 9.67 -2.40
C THR A 78 -0.77 8.36 -2.71
N GLY A 79 -2.09 8.37 -2.68
CA GLY A 79 -2.84 7.16 -2.95
C GLY A 79 -4.34 7.36 -2.84
N SER A 80 -5.03 6.27 -2.60
CA SER A 80 -6.47 6.24 -2.34
C SER A 80 -6.77 5.25 -1.22
N LEU A 81 -7.77 5.55 -0.41
CA LEU A 81 -8.18 4.73 0.72
C LEU A 81 -9.69 4.61 0.77
N ALA A 82 -10.22 3.41 0.89
CA ALA A 82 -11.63 3.20 1.17
C ALA A 82 -11.97 3.71 2.58
N PRO A 83 -13.14 4.35 2.78
CA PRO A 83 -13.53 4.91 4.09
C PRO A 83 -13.60 3.88 5.22
N ASP A 84 -13.84 2.61 4.90
CA ASP A 84 -13.86 1.49 5.83
C ASP A 84 -12.50 0.79 6.01
N VAL A 85 -11.44 1.32 5.37
CA VAL A 85 -10.06 0.78 5.39
C VAL A 85 -9.94 -0.65 4.86
N THR A 86 -10.96 -1.16 4.17
CA THR A 86 -10.92 -2.52 3.59
C THR A 86 -10.04 -2.61 2.34
N SER A 87 -9.80 -1.49 1.67
CA SER A 87 -8.93 -1.40 0.51
C SER A 87 -8.21 -0.06 0.42
N GLY A 88 -7.04 -0.06 -0.17
CA GLY A 88 -6.26 1.14 -0.42
C GLY A 88 -5.05 0.84 -1.28
N GLU A 89 -4.60 1.86 -1.99
CA GLU A 89 -3.40 1.82 -2.81
C GLU A 89 -2.63 3.11 -2.63
N GLY A 90 -1.31 3.03 -2.67
CA GLY A 90 -0.48 4.22 -2.55
C GLY A 90 0.93 4.02 -3.07
N THR A 91 1.55 5.12 -3.45
CA THR A 91 2.94 5.16 -3.89
C THR A 91 3.71 6.10 -2.97
N LEU A 92 4.89 5.66 -2.54
CA LEU A 92 5.81 6.44 -1.72
C LEU A 92 6.94 7.00 -2.58
N THR A 93 7.28 8.25 -2.34
CA THR A 93 8.32 8.98 -3.09
C THR A 93 9.63 8.97 -2.28
N GLY A 94 10.73 8.64 -2.96
CA GLY A 94 12.03 8.41 -2.33
C GLY A 94 12.27 6.93 -2.05
N GLY A 95 13.08 6.63 -1.04
CA GLY A 95 13.38 5.25 -0.71
C GLY A 95 14.21 5.10 0.55
N VAL A 96 14.65 3.87 0.77
CA VAL A 96 15.52 3.48 1.87
C VAL A 96 16.76 2.79 1.32
N ARG A 97 17.91 3.13 1.85
CA ARG A 97 19.21 2.52 1.52
C ARG A 97 19.74 1.78 2.72
N PHE A 98 20.19 0.56 2.50
CA PHE A 98 20.99 -0.21 3.44
C PHE A 98 22.42 -0.28 2.91
N THR A 99 23.41 -0.05 3.79
CA THR A 99 24.84 -0.06 3.42
C THR A 99 25.66 -0.78 4.49
N GLY A 100 26.46 -1.73 4.09
CA GLY A 100 27.31 -2.47 5.04
C GLY A 100 28.26 -3.42 4.32
N GLY A 101 29.45 -3.66 4.89
CA GLY A 101 30.41 -4.61 4.34
C GLY A 101 30.90 -4.31 2.92
N GLY A 102 30.79 -3.07 2.46
CA GLY A 102 31.09 -2.68 1.07
C GLY A 102 29.93 -2.91 0.09
N HIS A 103 28.80 -3.42 0.57
CA HIS A 103 27.59 -3.66 -0.21
C HIS A 103 26.50 -2.61 0.06
N ARG A 104 25.60 -2.46 -0.90
CA ARG A 104 24.47 -1.53 -0.85
C ARG A 104 23.21 -2.21 -1.39
N LEU A 105 22.10 -2.02 -0.70
CA LEU A 105 20.77 -2.39 -1.18
C LEU A 105 19.88 -1.14 -1.16
N ASP A 106 19.49 -0.68 -2.34
CA ASP A 106 18.55 0.41 -2.54
C ASP A 106 17.14 -0.14 -2.68
N VAL A 107 16.19 0.43 -1.92
CA VAL A 107 14.78 0.09 -1.92
C VAL A 107 14.02 1.36 -2.33
N THR A 108 13.42 1.34 -3.50
CA THR A 108 12.72 2.49 -4.11
C THR A 108 11.37 2.09 -4.67
N ASN A 109 10.61 3.05 -5.19
CA ASN A 109 9.31 2.81 -5.84
C ASN A 109 8.39 1.92 -5.00
N LEU A 110 8.27 2.24 -3.69
CA LEU A 110 7.41 1.47 -2.78
C LEU A 110 5.95 1.74 -3.13
N GLN A 111 5.21 0.67 -3.43
CA GLN A 111 3.79 0.69 -3.73
C GLN A 111 3.04 -0.11 -2.67
N GLY A 112 2.24 0.59 -1.87
CA GLY A 112 1.45 -0.01 -0.80
C GLY A 112 0.07 -0.44 -1.30
N HIS A 113 -0.37 -1.59 -0.82
CA HIS A 113 -1.69 -2.15 -1.08
C HIS A 113 -2.33 -2.57 0.24
N ILE A 114 -3.59 -2.23 0.43
CA ILE A 114 -4.42 -2.65 1.56
C ILE A 114 -5.55 -3.51 1.02
N ARG A 115 -5.74 -4.69 1.61
CA ARG A 115 -6.87 -5.59 1.30
C ARG A 115 -7.30 -6.36 2.55
N PHE A 116 -8.55 -6.16 2.97
CA PHE A 116 -9.23 -6.96 4.01
C PHE A 116 -8.42 -7.16 5.31
N GLY A 117 -7.87 -6.09 5.86
CA GLY A 117 -7.15 -6.13 7.13
C GLY A 117 -5.68 -6.52 7.01
N GLU A 118 -5.17 -6.63 5.78
CA GLU A 118 -3.77 -6.86 5.50
C GLU A 118 -3.20 -5.75 4.61
N GLY A 119 -1.95 -5.42 4.84
CA GLY A 119 -1.19 -4.53 4.00
C GLY A 119 0.04 -5.23 3.42
N SER A 120 0.37 -4.90 2.20
CA SER A 120 1.59 -5.34 1.53
C SER A 120 2.24 -4.17 0.79
N THR A 121 3.53 -4.30 0.51
CA THR A 121 4.25 -3.32 -0.31
C THR A 121 5.13 -4.05 -1.29
N THR A 122 5.01 -3.72 -2.57
CA THR A 122 6.04 -4.03 -3.55
C THR A 122 7.09 -2.92 -3.57
N ALA A 123 8.31 -3.26 -3.94
CA ALA A 123 9.40 -2.31 -4.06
C ALA A 123 10.38 -2.71 -5.18
N ASP A 124 11.04 -1.73 -5.73
CA ASP A 124 12.17 -1.91 -6.63
C ASP A 124 13.46 -2.01 -5.81
N LEU A 125 14.15 -3.13 -5.94
CA LEU A 125 15.42 -3.40 -5.28
C LEU A 125 16.57 -3.32 -6.26
N ALA A 126 17.64 -2.61 -5.90
CA ALA A 126 18.90 -2.56 -6.64
C ALA A 126 20.06 -2.85 -5.68
N GLN A 127 20.79 -3.93 -5.93
CA GLN A 127 22.00 -4.27 -5.15
C GLN A 127 23.23 -3.74 -5.88
N ASP A 128 24.08 -2.99 -5.17
CA ASP A 128 25.38 -2.46 -5.63
C ASP A 128 25.30 -1.66 -6.94
N GLY A 129 24.13 -1.04 -7.22
CA GLY A 129 23.86 -0.33 -8.46
C GLY A 129 23.60 -1.25 -9.66
N GLY A 130 23.40 -2.53 -9.41
CA GLY A 130 23.04 -3.51 -10.43
C GLY A 130 21.60 -3.39 -10.93
N PRO A 131 21.11 -4.39 -11.66
CA PRO A 131 19.75 -4.39 -12.21
C PRO A 131 18.68 -4.23 -11.13
N VAL A 132 17.65 -3.45 -11.45
CA VAL A 132 16.47 -3.27 -10.60
C VAL A 132 15.54 -4.47 -10.73
N THR A 133 15.07 -4.97 -9.61
CA THR A 133 14.09 -6.06 -9.55
C THR A 133 12.91 -5.63 -8.67
N ASN A 134 11.69 -5.67 -9.21
CA ASN A 134 10.48 -5.42 -8.45
C ASN A 134 10.08 -6.69 -7.69
N VAL A 135 9.81 -6.57 -6.39
CA VAL A 135 9.47 -7.69 -5.52
C VAL A 135 8.39 -7.33 -4.52
N ASP A 136 7.67 -8.34 -4.02
CA ASP A 136 6.93 -8.21 -2.77
C ASP A 136 7.95 -8.02 -1.64
N PHE A 137 7.90 -6.88 -0.96
CA PHE A 137 8.94 -6.48 -0.03
C PHE A 137 8.49 -6.48 1.43
N LEU A 138 7.36 -5.85 1.73
CA LEU A 138 6.84 -5.73 3.09
C LEU A 138 5.43 -6.32 3.20
N HIS A 139 5.13 -6.79 4.40
CA HIS A 139 3.80 -7.28 4.78
C HIS A 139 3.49 -6.85 6.22
N TRP A 140 2.21 -6.53 6.49
CA TRP A 140 1.75 -6.17 7.84
C TRP A 140 0.26 -6.45 8.03
N PRO A 141 -0.17 -6.85 9.24
CA PRO A 141 -1.57 -6.87 9.61
C PRO A 141 -2.07 -5.44 9.87
N ILE A 142 -3.30 -5.13 9.49
CA ILE A 142 -3.96 -3.87 9.84
C ILE A 142 -4.80 -4.09 11.10
N SER A 143 -4.38 -3.49 12.18
CA SER A 143 -5.17 -3.45 13.41
C SER A 143 -6.01 -2.18 13.43
N LEU A 144 -7.33 -2.32 13.42
CA LEU A 144 -8.25 -1.17 13.48
C LEU A 144 -8.04 -0.30 14.72
N GLY A 145 -7.59 -0.87 15.83
CA GLY A 145 -7.23 -0.11 17.04
C GLY A 145 -6.02 0.82 16.87
N ARG A 146 -5.25 0.67 15.78
CA ARG A 146 -4.11 1.53 15.43
C ARG A 146 -4.45 2.56 14.36
N VAL A 147 -5.65 2.49 13.79
CA VAL A 147 -6.14 3.39 12.75
C VAL A 147 -7.06 4.42 13.36
N SER A 148 -6.86 5.68 13.00
CA SER A 148 -7.77 6.76 13.33
C SER A 148 -8.17 7.49 12.06
N MET A 149 -9.46 7.69 11.86
CA MET A 149 -10.01 8.38 10.70
C MET A 149 -10.96 9.49 11.13
N THR A 150 -10.85 10.60 10.43
CA THR A 150 -11.80 11.72 10.47
C THR A 150 -12.29 12.01 9.05
N PRO A 151 -13.25 12.89 8.82
CA PRO A 151 -13.67 13.27 7.47
C PRO A 151 -12.55 13.85 6.58
N THR A 152 -11.45 14.31 7.17
CA THR A 152 -10.37 15.00 6.46
C THR A 152 -8.99 14.37 6.67
N THR A 153 -8.84 13.42 7.58
CA THR A 153 -7.55 12.81 7.88
C THR A 153 -7.66 11.32 8.11
N ALA A 154 -6.62 10.60 7.79
CA ALA A 154 -6.41 9.21 8.22
C ALA A 154 -5.02 9.08 8.84
N SER A 155 -4.90 8.29 9.90
CA SER A 155 -3.59 7.98 10.48
C SER A 155 -3.54 6.56 10.99
N MET A 156 -2.33 5.99 11.00
CA MET A 156 -1.99 4.69 11.59
C MET A 156 -0.74 4.89 12.45
N LYS A 157 -0.67 4.23 13.60
CA LYS A 157 0.48 4.37 14.52
C LYS A 157 0.99 3.01 14.96
N ASP A 158 2.30 2.94 15.19
CA ASP A 158 3.01 1.79 15.77
C ASP A 158 2.65 0.46 15.11
N ASN A 159 2.36 0.46 13.81
CA ASN A 159 1.98 -0.76 13.12
C ASN A 159 3.23 -1.60 12.78
N PRO A 160 3.34 -2.85 13.26
CA PRO A 160 4.50 -3.68 12.98
C PRO A 160 4.52 -4.10 11.50
N VAL A 161 5.67 -3.95 10.87
CA VAL A 161 5.89 -4.29 9.46
C VAL A 161 7.06 -5.25 9.36
N THR A 162 6.83 -6.37 8.67
CA THR A 162 7.84 -7.43 8.45
C THR A 162 8.28 -7.46 6.99
N LEU A 163 9.49 -7.94 6.76
CA LEU A 163 9.91 -8.33 5.41
C LEU A 163 9.15 -9.59 4.97
N THR A 164 8.80 -9.65 3.70
CA THR A 164 8.39 -10.90 3.08
C THR A 164 9.56 -11.88 2.97
N ALA A 165 9.29 -13.13 2.63
CA ALA A 165 10.36 -14.09 2.33
C ALA A 165 11.28 -13.60 1.21
N THR A 166 10.71 -12.96 0.18
CA THR A 166 11.47 -12.39 -0.95
C THR A 166 12.32 -11.20 -0.52
N GLY A 167 11.77 -10.28 0.31
CA GLY A 167 12.52 -9.17 0.89
C GLY A 167 13.65 -9.64 1.78
N THR A 168 13.41 -10.63 2.65
CA THR A 168 14.43 -11.24 3.50
C THR A 168 15.54 -11.89 2.68
N ALA A 169 15.19 -12.63 1.61
CA ALA A 169 16.17 -13.26 0.74
C ALA A 169 17.03 -12.23 -0.03
N ALA A 170 16.42 -11.11 -0.46
CA ALA A 170 17.16 -10.03 -1.10
C ALA A 170 18.17 -9.39 -0.13
N PHE A 171 17.75 -9.15 1.11
CA PHE A 171 18.64 -8.63 2.14
C PHE A 171 19.78 -9.59 2.46
N ALA A 172 19.48 -10.88 2.62
CA ALA A 172 20.48 -11.91 2.89
C ALA A 172 21.51 -12.06 1.74
N ARG A 173 21.07 -11.89 0.49
CA ARG A 173 22.02 -11.85 -0.66
C ARG A 173 22.97 -10.66 -0.59
N ALA A 174 22.50 -9.51 -0.14
CA ALA A 174 23.31 -8.30 -0.04
C ALA A 174 24.29 -8.34 1.13
N PHE A 175 23.86 -8.86 2.30
CA PHE A 175 24.58 -8.71 3.56
C PHE A 175 24.92 -10.04 4.27
N GLY A 176 24.58 -11.16 3.65
CA GLY A 176 24.90 -12.50 4.19
C GLY A 176 23.86 -13.05 5.17
N ALA A 177 23.00 -12.23 5.75
CA ALA A 177 21.94 -12.63 6.67
C ALA A 177 20.73 -11.73 6.54
N GLY A 178 19.56 -12.17 7.04
CA GLY A 178 18.36 -11.32 7.14
C GLY A 178 18.55 -10.19 8.15
N PRO A 179 17.79 -9.08 8.03
CA PRO A 179 17.94 -7.93 8.95
C PRO A 179 17.37 -8.21 10.35
N THR A 180 16.52 -9.21 10.48
CA THR A 180 15.91 -9.64 11.74
C THR A 180 15.75 -11.16 11.75
N PRO A 181 15.77 -11.83 12.91
CA PRO A 181 15.53 -13.25 13.01
C PRO A 181 14.02 -13.56 12.79
N GLY A 182 13.73 -14.58 11.97
CA GLY A 182 12.37 -15.09 11.76
C GLY A 182 11.39 -14.03 11.25
N ASN A 183 10.20 -13.99 11.87
CA ASN A 183 9.13 -13.05 11.52
C ASN A 183 9.13 -11.79 12.39
N THR A 184 10.27 -11.42 12.97
CA THR A 184 10.39 -10.20 13.78
C THR A 184 10.17 -8.97 12.90
N PRO A 185 9.33 -8.00 13.33
CA PRO A 185 9.13 -6.79 12.57
C PRO A 185 10.43 -6.00 12.38
N LEU A 186 10.69 -5.62 11.14
CA LEU A 186 11.80 -4.71 10.81
C LEU A 186 11.48 -3.28 11.24
N TRP A 187 10.22 -2.86 11.01
CA TRP A 187 9.76 -1.50 11.20
C TRP A 187 8.53 -1.42 12.09
N LEU A 188 8.42 -0.31 12.82
CA LEU A 188 7.16 0.25 13.28
C LEU A 188 6.76 1.35 12.28
N TYR A 189 5.59 1.21 11.70
CA TYR A 189 5.07 2.13 10.69
C TYR A 189 4.11 3.13 11.31
N GLU A 190 4.31 4.39 10.96
CA GLU A 190 3.37 5.48 11.21
C GLU A 190 2.98 6.14 9.89
N GLY A 191 1.69 6.18 9.60
CA GLY A 191 1.11 6.88 8.47
C GLY A 191 0.25 8.04 8.94
N LYS A 192 0.36 9.19 8.28
CA LYS A 192 -0.51 10.34 8.51
C LYS A 192 -0.82 11.00 7.18
N GLY A 193 -2.10 11.08 6.81
CA GLY A 193 -2.53 11.64 5.54
C GLY A 193 -3.77 12.51 5.64
N GLU A 194 -3.88 13.44 4.72
CA GLU A 194 -5.04 14.26 4.46
C GLU A 194 -5.89 13.62 3.38
N LEU A 195 -7.18 13.47 3.66
CA LEU A 195 -8.17 12.98 2.73
C LEU A 195 -8.72 14.14 1.90
N SER A 196 -8.65 14.00 0.59
CA SER A 196 -9.29 14.98 -0.31
C SER A 196 -10.80 14.79 -0.24
N ASN A 197 -11.51 15.81 0.24
CA ASN A 197 -12.97 15.79 0.26
C ASN A 197 -13.51 15.88 -1.18
N PRO A 198 -14.11 14.82 -1.75
CA PRO A 198 -14.64 14.85 -3.10
C PRO A 198 -15.80 15.83 -3.29
N PHE A 199 -16.38 16.33 -2.18
CA PHE A 199 -17.49 17.30 -2.18
C PHE A 199 -17.05 18.75 -1.95
N ARG A 200 -15.77 19.01 -1.76
CA ARG A 200 -15.27 20.39 -1.74
C ARG A 200 -15.11 20.87 -3.18
N SER A 201 -15.95 21.78 -3.61
CA SER A 201 -15.68 22.57 -4.81
C SER A 201 -14.30 23.23 -4.67
N PRO A 202 -13.45 23.23 -5.72
CA PRO A 202 -12.21 23.96 -5.68
C PRO A 202 -12.53 25.43 -5.31
N ALA A 203 -11.77 25.99 -4.37
CA ALA A 203 -11.90 27.38 -4.02
C ALA A 203 -11.74 28.18 -5.32
N LYS A 204 -12.76 28.97 -5.65
CA LYS A 204 -12.75 29.84 -6.84
C LYS A 204 -11.62 30.86 -6.65
N PRO A 205 -10.71 31.04 -7.63
CA PRO A 205 -9.60 32.01 -7.54
C PRO A 205 -10.09 33.43 -7.43
#